data_b856dbdb92d02e0a2483d7243a0f161c
#
_entry.id   b856dbdb92d02e0a2483d7243a0f161c
#
_cell.length_a   1.000
_cell.length_b   1.000
_cell.length_c   1.000
_cell.angle_alpha   90.00
_cell.angle_beta   90.00
_cell.angle_gamma   90.00
#
_symmetry.space_group_name_H-M   'P 1'
#
loop_
_entity.id
_entity.type
_entity.pdbx_description
1 polymer ?
#
loop_
_entity_poly.entity_id
_entity_poly.type
_entity_poly.pdbx_seq_one_letter_code
_entity_poly.pdbx_strand_id
1 'polypeptide(L)'
;MHFSWKKILEELRVLIILVVIAFTIKSTLVEIYVVPTGSMENTILTGDMLIGNKFIYGMRTPTWIGVPYTRLGFHIPWFRLPAFKELKNGDVTIFEFPRDPFQKYVKRCIGIAGDTISINHGTIIINSDTMLFPEEGKKEYIYESERVEKLYPWLIGNR
;
A
#
# COMPACT_ATOMS: atom_id res chain seq x y z
N MET A 1 19.54 5.76 -50.63
CA MET A 1 18.81 5.24 -49.45
C MET A 1 17.37 5.67 -49.59
N HIS A 2 16.44 4.83 -50.08
CA HIS A 2 15.02 5.20 -50.16
C HIS A 2 14.41 5.15 -48.75
N PHE A 3 14.17 6.31 -48.22
CA PHE A 3 13.50 6.52 -46.93
C PHE A 3 12.01 6.14 -47.12
N SER A 4 11.60 4.97 -46.64
CA SER A 4 10.23 4.50 -46.77
C SER A 4 9.40 4.92 -45.55
N TRP A 5 8.61 5.97 -45.73
CA TRP A 5 7.67 6.45 -44.70
C TRP A 5 6.74 5.36 -44.17
N LYS A 6 6.38 4.39 -45.01
CA LYS A 6 5.53 3.25 -44.63
C LYS A 6 6.18 2.38 -43.55
N LYS A 7 7.48 2.07 -43.68
CA LYS A 7 8.21 1.29 -42.68
C LYS A 7 8.30 2.02 -41.34
N ILE A 8 8.54 3.31 -41.35
CA ILE A 8 8.60 4.11 -40.13
C ILE A 8 7.24 4.14 -39.41
N LEU A 9 6.14 4.30 -40.14
CA LEU A 9 4.82 4.27 -39.58
C LEU A 9 4.48 2.89 -38.98
N GLU A 10 4.91 1.80 -39.62
CA GLU A 10 4.75 0.44 -39.07
C GLU A 10 5.55 0.24 -37.78
N GLU A 11 6.83 0.65 -37.76
CA GLU A 11 7.67 0.58 -36.57
C GLU A 11 7.13 1.43 -35.44
N LEU A 12 6.67 2.66 -35.74
CA LEU A 12 6.06 3.56 -34.77
C LEU A 12 4.77 2.99 -34.20
N ARG A 13 3.94 2.36 -35.04
CA ARG A 13 2.72 1.68 -34.59
C ARG A 13 3.02 0.55 -33.60
N VAL A 14 4.00 -0.30 -33.94
CA VAL A 14 4.43 -1.40 -33.06
C VAL A 14 4.95 -0.86 -31.73
N LEU A 15 5.79 0.18 -31.77
CA LEU A 15 6.30 0.84 -30.58
C LEU A 15 5.18 1.39 -29.69
N ILE A 16 4.20 2.08 -30.27
CA ILE A 16 3.04 2.60 -29.54
C ILE A 16 2.26 1.47 -28.88
N ILE A 17 2.01 0.37 -29.57
CA ILE A 17 1.31 -0.79 -29.03
C ILE A 17 2.07 -1.37 -27.84
N LEU A 18 3.39 -1.56 -27.95
CA LEU A 18 4.23 -2.07 -26.87
C LEU A 18 4.21 -1.13 -25.65
N VAL A 19 4.30 0.17 -25.86
CA VAL A 19 4.23 1.17 -24.79
C VAL A 19 2.87 1.14 -24.10
N VAL A 20 1.77 1.04 -24.85
CA VAL A 20 0.42 0.94 -24.29
C VAL A 20 0.26 -0.34 -23.48
N ILE A 21 0.74 -1.48 -23.97
CA ILE A 21 0.69 -2.76 -23.25
C ILE A 21 1.52 -2.66 -21.94
N ALA A 22 2.76 -2.19 -22.03
CA ALA A 22 3.64 -2.03 -20.87
C ALA A 22 3.03 -1.09 -19.82
N PHE A 23 2.47 0.03 -20.25
CA PHE A 23 1.79 0.98 -19.37
C PHE A 23 0.55 0.36 -18.72
N THR A 24 -0.24 -0.39 -19.48
CA THR A 24 -1.41 -1.09 -18.94
C THR A 24 -1.02 -2.10 -17.87
N ILE A 25 0.00 -2.93 -18.12
CA ILE A 25 0.51 -3.90 -17.14
C ILE A 25 0.99 -3.18 -15.87
N LYS A 26 1.82 -2.16 -16.02
CA LYS A 26 2.34 -1.39 -14.89
C LYS A 26 1.23 -0.71 -14.08
N SER A 27 0.23 -0.16 -14.74
CA SER A 27 -0.83 0.60 -14.05
C SER A 27 -1.85 -0.30 -13.35
N THR A 28 -2.06 -1.53 -13.84
CA THR A 28 -3.16 -2.38 -13.37
C THR A 28 -2.72 -3.62 -12.59
N LEU A 29 -1.58 -4.22 -12.91
CA LEU A 29 -1.20 -5.51 -12.35
C LEU A 29 -0.18 -5.42 -11.23
N VAL A 30 0.88 -4.64 -11.42
CA VAL A 30 2.05 -4.64 -10.53
C VAL A 30 2.50 -3.22 -10.24
N GLU A 31 2.86 -2.96 -9.00
CA GLU A 31 3.49 -1.69 -8.61
C GLU A 31 4.63 -1.94 -7.63
N ILE A 32 5.70 -1.19 -7.78
CA ILE A 32 6.85 -1.26 -6.88
C ILE A 32 6.71 -0.15 -5.84
N TYR A 33 6.85 -0.53 -4.58
CA TYR A 33 6.76 0.36 -3.43
C TYR A 33 8.07 0.33 -2.65
N VAL A 34 8.48 1.49 -2.15
CA VAL A 34 9.56 1.59 -1.16
C VAL A 34 8.90 1.87 0.19
N VAL A 35 9.29 1.13 1.21
CA VAL A 35 8.74 1.24 2.56
C VAL A 35 9.32 2.45 3.28
N PRO A 36 8.53 3.51 3.57
CA PRO A 36 9.07 4.73 4.15
C PRO A 36 9.16 4.71 5.68
N THR A 37 8.48 3.77 6.34
CA THR A 37 8.31 3.78 7.81
C THR A 37 8.45 2.40 8.43
N GLY A 38 9.00 2.35 9.65
CA GLY A 38 9.26 1.11 10.40
C GLY A 38 8.07 0.50 11.13
N SER A 39 6.82 0.87 10.80
CA SER A 39 5.65 0.31 11.51
C SER A 39 5.40 -1.19 11.27
N MET A 40 6.12 -1.79 10.33
CA MET A 40 6.07 -3.20 9.99
C MET A 40 7.45 -3.89 10.12
N GLU A 41 8.38 -3.30 10.89
CA GLU A 41 9.82 -3.67 10.91
C GLU A 41 10.10 -5.16 11.16
N ASN A 42 9.29 -5.85 11.95
CA ASN A 42 9.51 -7.29 12.18
C ASN A 42 9.10 -8.16 10.96
N THR A 43 8.32 -7.59 10.03
CA THR A 43 7.87 -8.27 8.80
C THR A 43 8.54 -7.67 7.56
N ILE A 44 8.65 -6.33 7.54
CA ILE A 44 9.12 -5.56 6.39
C ILE A 44 9.95 -4.39 6.92
N LEU A 45 11.19 -4.29 6.47
CA LEU A 45 12.12 -3.26 6.94
C LEU A 45 11.90 -1.92 6.22
N THR A 46 12.26 -0.84 6.91
CA THR A 46 12.31 0.48 6.26
C THR A 46 13.37 0.47 5.16
N GLY A 47 12.98 0.93 3.97
CA GLY A 47 13.84 0.93 2.79
C GLY A 47 13.66 -0.29 1.88
N ASP A 48 12.94 -1.32 2.30
CA ASP A 48 12.63 -2.47 1.46
C ASP A 48 11.84 -2.06 0.22
N MET A 49 12.13 -2.73 -0.89
CA MET A 49 11.37 -2.62 -2.14
C MET A 49 10.36 -3.76 -2.22
N LEU A 50 9.09 -3.42 -2.22
CA LEU A 50 7.99 -4.37 -2.31
C LEU A 50 7.38 -4.38 -3.71
N ILE A 51 7.06 -5.57 -4.19
CA ILE A 51 6.25 -5.76 -5.39
C ILE A 51 4.81 -5.99 -4.97
N GLY A 52 3.98 -4.98 -5.14
CA GLY A 52 2.56 -5.05 -4.82
C GLY A 52 1.75 -5.63 -5.98
N ASN A 53 0.94 -6.63 -5.67
CA ASN A 53 -0.02 -7.19 -6.61
C ASN A 53 -1.33 -6.41 -6.50
N LYS A 54 -1.74 -5.75 -7.60
CA LYS A 54 -2.91 -4.86 -7.61
C LYS A 54 -4.22 -5.56 -7.94
N PHE A 55 -4.16 -6.76 -8.52
CA PHE A 55 -5.38 -7.42 -9.00
C PHE A 55 -6.00 -8.40 -8.02
N ILE A 56 -5.25 -8.86 -7.00
CA ILE A 56 -5.67 -9.95 -6.12
C ILE A 56 -6.96 -9.60 -5.32
N TYR A 57 -7.04 -8.37 -4.81
CA TYR A 57 -8.18 -7.84 -4.07
C TYR A 57 -9.11 -6.96 -4.91
N GLY A 58 -9.17 -7.21 -6.21
CA GLY A 58 -9.95 -6.45 -7.17
C GLY A 58 -9.14 -5.32 -7.81
N MET A 59 -8.75 -5.56 -9.05
CA MET A 59 -8.02 -4.60 -9.87
C MET A 59 -8.80 -3.29 -9.98
N ARG A 60 -8.15 -2.19 -9.64
CA ARG A 60 -8.70 -0.84 -9.77
C ARG A 60 -8.08 -0.14 -10.98
N THR A 61 -8.90 0.46 -11.80
CA THR A 61 -8.38 1.34 -12.87
C THR A 61 -7.68 2.54 -12.27
N PRO A 62 -6.69 3.13 -12.97
CA PRO A 62 -6.05 4.36 -12.51
C PRO A 62 -7.08 5.44 -12.22
N THR A 63 -6.92 6.16 -11.12
CA THR A 63 -7.78 7.29 -10.73
C THR A 63 -7.25 8.60 -11.27
N TRP A 64 -6.01 8.62 -11.69
CA TRP A 64 -5.29 9.81 -12.09
C TRP A 64 -4.35 9.51 -13.27
N ILE A 65 -4.38 10.35 -14.28
CA ILE A 65 -3.45 10.32 -15.41
C ILE A 65 -2.67 11.62 -15.41
N GLY A 66 -1.35 11.53 -15.41
CA GLY A 66 -0.48 12.68 -15.39
C GLY A 66 0.99 12.35 -15.55
N VAL A 67 1.82 13.37 -15.40
CA VAL A 67 3.28 13.22 -15.51
C VAL A 67 3.82 12.48 -14.27
N PRO A 68 4.56 11.38 -14.45
CA PRO A 68 5.15 10.65 -13.34
C PRO A 68 5.98 11.57 -12.42
N TYR A 69 5.92 11.30 -11.11
CA TYR A 69 6.64 12.07 -10.07
C TYR A 69 6.23 13.53 -9.91
N THR A 70 5.21 14.00 -10.64
CA THR A 70 4.63 15.33 -10.49
C THR A 70 3.17 15.20 -10.07
N ARG A 71 2.59 16.29 -9.59
CA ARG A 71 1.15 16.37 -9.32
C ARG A 71 0.37 16.97 -10.50
N LEU A 72 1.02 17.06 -11.67
CA LEU A 72 0.41 17.58 -12.90
C LEU A 72 -0.34 16.47 -13.61
N GLY A 73 -1.66 16.56 -13.64
CA GLY A 73 -2.53 15.59 -14.26
C GLY A 73 -3.99 15.85 -13.94
N PHE A 74 -4.85 14.92 -14.31
CA PHE A 74 -6.29 15.00 -14.09
C PHE A 74 -6.84 13.69 -13.56
N HIS A 75 -7.91 13.79 -12.78
CA HIS A 75 -8.63 12.64 -12.27
C HIS A 75 -9.56 12.07 -13.35
N ILE A 76 -9.60 10.74 -13.42
CA ILE A 76 -10.51 10.00 -14.29
C ILE A 76 -11.46 9.16 -13.44
N PRO A 77 -12.69 8.91 -13.92
CA PRO A 77 -13.58 7.97 -13.29
C PRO A 77 -12.92 6.59 -13.20
N TRP A 78 -13.01 5.99 -12.04
CA TRP A 78 -12.42 4.67 -11.79
C TRP A 78 -13.51 3.64 -11.51
N PHE A 79 -13.22 2.40 -11.81
CA PHE A 79 -14.01 1.25 -11.42
C PHE A 79 -13.11 0.15 -10.88
N ARG A 80 -13.70 -0.76 -10.11
CA ARG A 80 -13.00 -1.90 -9.55
C ARG A 80 -13.58 -3.17 -10.15
N LEU A 81 -12.72 -4.05 -10.65
CA LEU A 81 -13.08 -5.39 -11.06
C LEU A 81 -13.30 -6.28 -9.84
N PRO A 82 -14.07 -7.37 -9.97
CA PRO A 82 -14.22 -8.35 -8.91
C PRO A 82 -12.89 -8.84 -8.40
N ALA A 83 -12.81 -9.08 -7.08
CA ALA A 83 -11.62 -9.63 -6.45
C ALA A 83 -11.45 -11.12 -6.76
N PHE A 84 -10.21 -11.55 -6.92
CA PHE A 84 -9.87 -12.99 -7.04
C PHE A 84 -9.78 -13.66 -5.67
N LYS A 85 -9.47 -12.88 -4.64
CA LYS A 85 -9.36 -13.33 -3.26
C LYS A 85 -10.02 -12.31 -2.34
N GLU A 86 -10.75 -12.79 -1.35
CA GLU A 86 -11.25 -11.95 -0.26
C GLU A 86 -10.13 -11.61 0.72
N LEU A 87 -10.20 -10.40 1.25
CA LEU A 87 -9.29 -9.96 2.30
C LEU A 87 -9.58 -10.74 3.58
N LYS A 88 -8.52 -11.19 4.26
CA LYS A 88 -8.61 -11.91 5.53
C LYS A 88 -7.86 -11.17 6.64
N ASN A 89 -8.27 -11.45 7.87
CA ASN A 89 -7.56 -10.97 9.05
C ASN A 89 -6.13 -11.50 9.03
N GLY A 90 -5.15 -10.61 9.25
CA GLY A 90 -3.73 -10.93 9.16
C GLY A 90 -3.07 -10.64 7.81
N ASP A 91 -3.83 -10.49 6.71
CA ASP A 91 -3.25 -10.16 5.40
C ASP A 91 -2.52 -8.80 5.44
N VAL A 92 -1.34 -8.75 4.84
CA VAL A 92 -0.59 -7.49 4.66
C VAL A 92 -1.07 -6.81 3.39
N THR A 93 -1.52 -5.58 3.52
CA THR A 93 -2.11 -4.82 2.41
C THR A 93 -1.38 -3.50 2.18
N ILE A 94 -1.31 -3.11 0.91
CA ILE A 94 -0.85 -1.80 0.48
C ILE A 94 -2.08 -1.00 0.05
N PHE A 95 -2.26 0.19 0.59
CA PHE A 95 -3.40 1.04 0.26
C PHE A 95 -3.02 2.51 0.14
N GLU A 96 -3.85 3.25 -0.55
CA GLU A 96 -3.71 4.70 -0.71
C GLU A 96 -4.13 5.41 0.58
N PHE A 97 -3.31 6.34 1.06
CA PHE A 97 -3.69 7.13 2.21
C PHE A 97 -4.89 8.05 1.86
N PRO A 98 -6.01 8.00 2.62
CA PRO A 98 -7.24 8.70 2.24
C PRO A 98 -7.11 10.21 2.09
N ARG A 99 -6.18 10.83 2.82
CA ARG A 99 -5.94 12.29 2.76
C ARG A 99 -4.98 12.72 1.66
N ASP A 100 -4.12 11.79 1.18
CA ASP A 100 -3.18 12.04 0.09
C ASP A 100 -2.98 10.74 -0.71
N PRO A 101 -3.70 10.56 -1.83
CA PRO A 101 -3.63 9.34 -2.65
C PRO A 101 -2.24 9.05 -3.26
N PHE A 102 -1.35 10.04 -3.26
CA PHE A 102 0.03 9.84 -3.71
C PHE A 102 0.89 9.10 -2.68
N GLN A 103 0.44 9.05 -1.42
CA GLN A 103 1.10 8.29 -0.37
C GLN A 103 0.50 6.89 -0.27
N LYS A 104 1.38 5.89 -0.21
CA LYS A 104 1.00 4.48 -0.04
C LYS A 104 1.45 4.01 1.34
N TYR A 105 0.58 3.30 2.02
CA TYR A 105 0.88 2.69 3.31
C TYR A 105 0.79 1.18 3.22
N VAL A 106 1.68 0.52 3.95
CA VAL A 106 1.69 -0.92 4.15
C VAL A 106 1.26 -1.20 5.58
N LYS A 107 0.18 -1.93 5.76
CA LYS A 107 -0.34 -2.32 7.09
C LYS A 107 -0.92 -3.71 7.05
N ARG A 108 -0.98 -4.32 8.24
CA ARG A 108 -1.66 -5.60 8.42
C ARG A 108 -3.15 -5.37 8.65
N CYS A 109 -4.00 -6.12 7.94
CA CYS A 109 -5.44 -6.08 8.14
C CYS A 109 -5.78 -6.79 9.45
N ILE A 110 -6.39 -6.08 10.38
CA ILE A 110 -6.80 -6.65 11.67
C ILE A 110 -8.25 -7.12 11.60
N GLY A 111 -9.14 -6.37 10.97
CA GLY A 111 -10.55 -6.74 10.83
C GLY A 111 -11.07 -6.46 9.43
N ILE A 112 -12.06 -7.23 9.03
CA ILE A 112 -12.76 -7.11 7.77
C ILE A 112 -14.17 -6.54 7.98
N ALA A 113 -14.86 -6.26 6.89
CA ALA A 113 -16.23 -5.74 6.96
C ALA A 113 -17.16 -6.73 7.71
N GLY A 114 -17.87 -6.22 8.71
CA GLY A 114 -18.74 -7.02 9.58
C GLY A 114 -18.10 -7.47 10.89
N ASP A 115 -16.79 -7.35 11.05
CA ASP A 115 -16.13 -7.68 12.30
C ASP A 115 -16.37 -6.64 13.39
N THR A 116 -16.52 -7.12 14.62
CA THR A 116 -16.47 -6.31 15.83
C THR A 116 -15.09 -6.44 16.46
N ILE A 117 -14.39 -5.32 16.59
CA ILE A 117 -13.03 -5.30 17.12
C ILE A 117 -13.03 -4.61 18.48
N SER A 118 -12.45 -5.26 19.49
CA SER A 118 -12.10 -4.63 20.76
C SER A 118 -10.63 -4.83 21.09
N ILE A 119 -10.03 -3.86 21.77
CA ILE A 119 -8.64 -3.92 22.19
C ILE A 119 -8.60 -3.75 23.71
N ASN A 120 -8.13 -4.77 24.40
CA ASN A 120 -8.06 -4.78 25.84
C ASN A 120 -6.62 -5.06 26.29
N HIS A 121 -5.98 -4.09 26.94
CA HIS A 121 -4.59 -4.15 27.39
C HIS A 121 -3.62 -4.64 26.28
N GLY A 122 -3.81 -4.16 25.03
CA GLY A 122 -2.97 -4.56 23.90
C GLY A 122 -3.34 -5.91 23.27
N THR A 123 -4.32 -6.63 23.82
CA THR A 123 -4.87 -7.84 23.22
C THR A 123 -6.00 -7.48 22.28
N ILE A 124 -5.91 -7.94 21.04
CA ILE A 124 -6.93 -7.72 20.01
C ILE A 124 -7.94 -8.85 20.05
N ILE A 125 -9.21 -8.50 20.15
CA ILE A 125 -10.34 -9.43 20.17
C ILE A 125 -11.22 -9.11 18.97
N ILE A 126 -11.50 -10.13 18.15
CA ILE A 126 -12.32 -10.02 16.95
C ILE A 126 -13.49 -10.98 17.08
N ASN A 127 -14.73 -10.47 17.02
CA ASN A 127 -15.96 -11.27 17.13
C ASN A 127 -15.99 -12.17 18.38
N SER A 128 -15.44 -11.66 19.50
CA SER A 128 -15.29 -12.36 20.79
C SER A 128 -14.13 -13.37 20.86
N ASP A 129 -13.43 -13.62 19.76
CA ASP A 129 -12.24 -14.48 19.74
C ASP A 129 -10.96 -13.66 19.85
N THR A 130 -10.00 -14.14 20.64
CA THR A 130 -8.70 -13.48 20.77
C THR A 130 -7.88 -13.71 19.51
N MET A 131 -7.52 -12.64 18.82
CA MET A 131 -6.60 -12.72 17.69
C MET A 131 -5.20 -13.08 18.18
N LEU A 132 -4.65 -14.19 17.68
CA LEU A 132 -3.25 -14.49 17.91
C LEU A 132 -2.39 -13.42 17.25
N PHE A 133 -1.56 -12.77 18.05
CA PHE A 133 -0.66 -11.77 17.53
C PHE A 133 0.41 -12.47 16.68
N PRO A 134 0.63 -12.05 15.42
CA PRO A 134 1.64 -12.68 14.56
C PRO A 134 3.02 -12.58 15.20
N GLU A 135 3.83 -13.65 15.11
CA GLU A 135 5.21 -13.65 15.65
C GLU A 135 6.05 -12.51 15.08
N GLU A 136 5.84 -12.18 13.81
CA GLU A 136 6.49 -11.08 13.10
C GLU A 136 5.81 -9.72 13.33
N GLY A 137 4.82 -9.65 14.20
CA GLY A 137 4.13 -8.40 14.52
C GLY A 137 4.98 -7.51 15.43
N LYS A 138 5.02 -6.20 15.13
CA LYS A 138 5.69 -5.24 16.02
C LYS A 138 4.77 -4.90 17.19
N LYS A 139 5.20 -5.24 18.42
CA LYS A 139 4.57 -4.80 19.66
C LYS A 139 5.36 -3.64 20.23
N GLU A 140 4.68 -2.52 20.42
CA GLU A 140 5.24 -1.42 21.21
C GLU A 140 4.65 -1.51 22.62
N TYR A 141 5.52 -1.68 23.61
CA TYR A 141 5.11 -1.66 25.00
C TYR A 141 5.22 -0.23 25.51
N ILE A 142 4.10 0.31 26.00
CA ILE A 142 4.13 1.54 26.80
C ILE A 142 4.67 1.12 28.17
N TYR A 143 5.91 1.44 28.45
CA TYR A 143 6.47 1.26 29.78
C TYR A 143 5.77 2.21 30.74
N GLU A 144 5.50 1.73 31.99
CA GLU A 144 4.89 2.53 33.03
C GLU A 144 5.59 3.89 33.19
N SER A 145 4.80 4.90 33.53
CA SER A 145 5.19 6.32 33.56
C SER A 145 6.50 6.63 34.27
N GLU A 146 6.82 5.92 35.35
CA GLU A 146 8.07 6.13 36.11
C GLU A 146 9.35 5.85 35.30
N ARG A 147 9.31 4.93 34.35
CA ARG A 147 10.47 4.61 33.51
C ARG A 147 10.61 5.61 32.35
N VAL A 148 9.52 6.09 31.82
CA VAL A 148 9.50 7.13 30.80
C VAL A 148 9.99 8.45 31.37
N GLU A 149 9.60 8.78 32.60
CA GLU A 149 10.02 9.98 33.32
C GLU A 149 11.53 10.00 33.59
N LYS A 150 12.12 8.84 33.93
CA LYS A 150 13.57 8.71 34.13
C LYS A 150 14.40 8.78 32.84
N LEU A 151 13.87 8.23 31.74
CA LEU A 151 14.60 8.16 30.48
C LEU A 151 14.41 9.40 29.61
N TYR A 152 13.27 10.07 29.73
CA TYR A 152 12.89 11.21 28.89
C TYR A 152 12.22 12.34 29.69
N PRO A 153 12.94 12.97 30.64
CA PRO A 153 12.36 14.00 31.51
C PRO A 153 11.83 15.22 30.74
N TRP A 154 12.28 15.42 29.49
CA TRP A 154 11.84 16.51 28.64
C TRP A 154 10.45 16.30 28.01
N LEU A 155 9.92 15.06 27.99
CA LEU A 155 8.56 14.78 27.49
C LEU A 155 7.46 15.24 28.44
N ILE A 156 7.77 15.46 29.72
CA ILE A 156 6.78 15.76 30.77
C ILE A 156 6.77 17.26 31.15
N GLY A 157 7.75 18.01 30.65
CA GLY A 157 7.99 19.40 31.07
C GLY A 157 7.03 20.48 30.54
N ASN A 158 5.92 20.13 29.84
CA ASN A 158 4.95 21.08 29.32
C ASN A 158 3.50 20.61 29.54
N ARG A 159 3.09 20.56 30.80
CA ARG A 159 1.65 20.62 31.14
C ARG A 159 1.37 21.85 31.97
#